data_f5d9a875307623477f6013684ae2d9b0
#
_entry.id   f5d9a875307623477f6013684ae2d9b0
#
_cell.length_a   1.000
_cell.length_b   1.000
_cell.length_c   1.000
_cell.angle_alpha   90.00
_cell.angle_beta   90.00
_cell.angle_gamma   90.00
#
_symmetry.space_group_name_H-M   'P 1'
#
loop_
_entity.id
_entity.type
_entity.pdbx_description
1 polymer ?
#
loop_
_entity_poly.entity_id
_entity_poly.type
_entity_poly.pdbx_seq_one_letter_code
_entity_poly.pdbx_strand_id
1 'polypeptide(L)'
;TFSADLTIMEEGTEFVERFTNGDLDMYPMFTSCCPGWIRFIKSQYPQMVNRLSSAKSPQEMFGAVMKTAFAKKMNIDPDRIFALSIMPCVAKKDEREKPLFHGEFAGHGVDCVLTTRELDRLIRADHIDPKTLKDAAFDTPFTEGTGAGVIFGATGGVMEAALRSAYYLITGKNPEVDAFKQIRGVNKNGWTEAQFEIAGNTIDIAVVSGLQNTRNLMEAIQKREVHYHFVEVMACPGGCVGGGGQPIHEGKELASDRGSNLYFLDKTAHLRFSHENPDIKHLYDEYFGSPGSHKAHQLLHVQK
;
A
#
# COMPACT_ATOMS: atom_id res chain seq x y z
N THR A 1 5.29 -5.22 6.42
CA THR A 1 5.09 -5.89 5.11
C THR A 1 3.80 -6.71 5.06
N PHE A 2 3.48 -7.53 6.08
CA PHE A 2 2.22 -8.28 6.16
C PHE A 2 0.98 -7.48 5.73
N SER A 3 0.76 -6.29 6.31
CA SER A 3 -0.40 -5.46 5.99
C SER A 3 -0.37 -4.84 4.58
N ALA A 4 0.81 -4.72 3.98
CA ALA A 4 0.92 -4.35 2.57
C ALA A 4 0.41 -5.49 1.67
N ASP A 5 0.76 -6.74 1.99
CA ASP A 5 0.21 -7.91 1.30
C ASP A 5 -1.31 -7.99 1.44
N LEU A 6 -1.85 -7.70 2.63
CA LEU A 6 -3.30 -7.66 2.86
C LEU A 6 -3.97 -6.57 2.00
N THR A 7 -3.37 -5.36 1.95
CA THR A 7 -3.88 -4.27 1.09
C THR A 7 -3.88 -4.69 -0.38
N ILE A 8 -2.83 -5.35 -0.85
CA ILE A 8 -2.76 -5.84 -2.24
C ILE A 8 -3.85 -6.86 -2.53
N MET A 9 -4.16 -7.76 -1.60
CA MET A 9 -5.23 -8.73 -1.80
C MET A 9 -6.60 -8.05 -1.92
N GLU A 10 -6.90 -7.07 -1.07
CA GLU A 10 -8.17 -6.34 -1.12
C GLU A 10 -8.25 -5.38 -2.33
N GLU A 11 -7.23 -4.56 -2.56
CA GLU A 11 -7.20 -3.60 -3.68
C GLU A 11 -7.13 -4.31 -5.04
N GLY A 12 -6.35 -5.41 -5.12
CA GLY A 12 -6.27 -6.23 -6.33
C GLY A 12 -7.60 -6.94 -6.63
N THR A 13 -8.29 -7.45 -5.62
CA THR A 13 -9.63 -8.05 -5.78
C THR A 13 -10.63 -7.00 -6.24
N GLU A 14 -10.66 -5.82 -5.61
CA GLU A 14 -11.52 -4.71 -6.01
C GLU A 14 -11.27 -4.29 -7.48
N PHE A 15 -9.98 -4.24 -7.89
CA PHE A 15 -9.64 -3.93 -9.27
C PHE A 15 -10.18 -4.99 -10.25
N VAL A 16 -9.99 -6.27 -9.94
CA VAL A 16 -10.48 -7.39 -10.77
C VAL A 16 -12.00 -7.35 -10.88
N GLU A 17 -12.71 -7.10 -9.79
CA GLU A 17 -14.18 -6.99 -9.78
C GLU A 17 -14.66 -5.82 -10.64
N ARG A 18 -14.09 -4.61 -10.46
CA ARG A 18 -14.43 -3.44 -11.28
C ARG A 18 -14.15 -3.68 -12.76
N PHE A 19 -13.00 -4.31 -13.08
CA PHE A 19 -12.60 -4.61 -14.44
C PHE A 19 -13.56 -5.62 -15.10
N THR A 20 -13.93 -6.68 -14.38
CA THR A 20 -14.81 -7.73 -14.89
C THR A 20 -16.25 -7.23 -15.08
N ASN A 21 -16.74 -6.38 -14.18
CA ASN A 21 -18.07 -5.80 -14.26
C ASN A 21 -18.22 -4.75 -15.36
N GLY A 22 -17.12 -4.28 -15.96
CA GLY A 22 -17.13 -3.33 -17.06
C GLY A 22 -17.67 -1.94 -16.70
N ASP A 23 -17.48 -1.50 -15.46
CA ASP A 23 -17.94 -0.19 -14.97
C ASP A 23 -17.01 0.93 -15.47
N LEU A 24 -17.20 1.32 -16.72
CA LEU A 24 -16.38 2.33 -17.41
C LEU A 24 -16.37 3.70 -16.72
N ASP A 25 -17.43 4.05 -16.01
CA ASP A 25 -17.53 5.34 -15.31
C ASP A 25 -16.62 5.40 -14.07
N MET A 26 -16.16 4.25 -13.58
CA MET A 26 -15.25 4.12 -12.45
C MET A 26 -13.77 4.09 -12.85
N TYR A 27 -13.45 4.21 -14.16
CA TYR A 27 -12.06 4.25 -14.63
C TYR A 27 -11.50 5.69 -14.75
N PRO A 28 -10.19 5.84 -14.53
CA PRO A 28 -9.31 4.83 -13.92
C PRO A 28 -9.65 4.61 -12.45
N MET A 29 -9.47 3.37 -11.96
CA MET A 29 -9.37 3.14 -10.53
C MET A 29 -8.03 3.72 -10.03
N PHE A 30 -8.03 4.46 -8.95
CA PHE A 30 -6.82 5.01 -8.33
C PHE A 30 -6.46 4.24 -7.06
N THR A 31 -5.16 3.99 -6.84
CA THR A 31 -4.68 3.50 -5.54
C THR A 31 -5.05 4.47 -4.41
N SER A 32 -5.19 3.97 -3.20
CA SER A 32 -5.71 4.76 -2.08
C SER A 32 -4.88 4.71 -0.80
N CYS A 33 -3.71 4.10 -0.84
CA CYS A 33 -2.84 3.94 0.33
C CYS A 33 -2.06 5.20 0.73
N CYS A 34 -2.00 6.25 -0.13
CA CYS A 34 -1.24 7.48 0.11
C CYS A 34 -2.14 8.60 0.65
N PRO A 35 -2.07 8.98 1.94
CA PRO A 35 -2.95 10.01 2.51
C PRO A 35 -2.70 11.41 1.93
N GLY A 36 -1.48 11.70 1.47
CA GLY A 36 -1.17 12.95 0.76
C GLY A 36 -1.92 13.05 -0.58
N TRP A 37 -1.99 11.95 -1.31
CA TRP A 37 -2.79 11.83 -2.53
C TRP A 37 -4.28 11.95 -2.25
N ILE A 38 -4.80 11.22 -1.27
CA ILE A 38 -6.22 11.29 -0.87
C ILE A 38 -6.64 12.72 -0.55
N ARG A 39 -5.80 13.46 0.19
CA ARG A 39 -6.06 14.86 0.49
C ARG A 39 -6.05 15.74 -0.76
N PHE A 40 -5.12 15.48 -1.67
CA PHE A 40 -5.01 16.22 -2.93
C PHE A 40 -6.22 16.01 -3.83
N ILE A 41 -6.63 14.77 -4.09
CA ILE A 41 -7.79 14.49 -4.96
C ILE A 41 -9.08 15.05 -4.36
N LYS A 42 -9.30 14.89 -3.05
CA LYS A 42 -10.48 15.45 -2.37
C LYS A 42 -10.58 16.98 -2.48
N SER A 43 -9.44 17.67 -2.47
CA SER A 43 -9.41 19.14 -2.53
C SER A 43 -9.42 19.70 -3.96
N GLN A 44 -8.77 19.02 -4.91
CA GLN A 44 -8.54 19.54 -6.26
C GLN A 44 -9.44 18.89 -7.33
N TYR A 45 -9.86 17.64 -7.09
CA TYR A 45 -10.65 16.84 -8.04
C TYR A 45 -11.76 16.06 -7.34
N PRO A 46 -12.65 16.74 -6.58
CA PRO A 46 -13.68 16.08 -5.76
C PRO A 46 -14.63 15.18 -6.57
N GLN A 47 -14.85 15.50 -7.84
CA GLN A 47 -15.67 14.71 -8.76
C GLN A 47 -15.07 13.36 -9.14
N MET A 48 -13.81 13.10 -8.82
CA MET A 48 -13.12 11.84 -9.12
C MET A 48 -12.82 11.00 -7.87
N VAL A 49 -13.28 11.42 -6.70
CA VAL A 49 -13.04 10.73 -5.41
C VAL A 49 -13.65 9.33 -5.39
N ASN A 50 -14.79 9.12 -6.03
CA ASN A 50 -15.45 7.82 -6.17
C ASN A 50 -14.63 6.79 -6.96
N ARG A 51 -13.60 7.22 -7.71
CA ARG A 51 -12.70 6.34 -8.46
C ARG A 51 -11.53 5.81 -7.61
N LEU A 52 -11.36 6.31 -6.39
CA LEU A 52 -10.38 5.75 -5.47
C LEU A 52 -10.75 4.31 -5.10
N SER A 53 -9.74 3.46 -4.90
CA SER A 53 -9.94 2.18 -4.24
C SER A 53 -10.54 2.41 -2.85
N SER A 54 -11.46 1.56 -2.44
CA SER A 54 -12.05 1.60 -1.11
C SER A 54 -11.15 0.96 -0.04
N ALA A 55 -10.14 0.19 -0.45
CA ALA A 55 -9.20 -0.47 0.46
C ALA A 55 -8.49 0.53 1.38
N LYS A 56 -8.38 0.19 2.66
CA LYS A 56 -7.58 0.93 3.63
C LYS A 56 -6.10 0.85 3.28
N SER A 57 -5.31 1.79 3.77
CA SER A 57 -3.86 1.69 3.66
C SER A 57 -3.29 0.56 4.53
N PRO A 58 -2.08 0.06 4.23
CA PRO A 58 -1.43 -0.95 5.07
C PRO A 58 -1.39 -0.61 6.56
N GLN A 59 -1.21 0.66 6.91
CA GLN A 59 -1.25 1.11 8.29
C GLN A 59 -2.61 0.86 8.93
N GLU A 60 -3.68 1.30 8.29
CA GLU A 60 -5.04 1.19 8.83
C GLU A 60 -5.58 -0.25 8.78
N MET A 61 -5.16 -1.03 7.78
CA MET A 61 -5.46 -2.47 7.74
C MET A 61 -4.80 -3.21 8.91
N PHE A 62 -3.52 -2.91 9.21
CA PHE A 62 -2.85 -3.54 10.33
C PHE A 62 -3.51 -3.16 11.65
N GLY A 63 -3.86 -1.90 11.84
CA GLY A 63 -4.60 -1.45 13.01
C GLY A 63 -5.93 -2.19 13.19
N ALA A 64 -6.70 -2.33 12.11
CA ALA A 64 -7.95 -3.08 12.13
C ALA A 64 -7.72 -4.57 12.49
N VAL A 65 -6.73 -5.22 11.89
CA VAL A 65 -6.39 -6.62 12.21
C VAL A 65 -5.97 -6.79 13.66
N MET A 66 -5.12 -5.90 14.19
CA MET A 66 -4.67 -5.96 15.58
C MET A 66 -5.81 -5.81 16.58
N LYS A 67 -6.72 -4.87 16.34
CA LYS A 67 -7.86 -4.61 17.23
C LYS A 67 -9.02 -5.62 17.07
N THR A 68 -8.99 -6.47 16.05
CA THR A 68 -10.06 -7.45 15.77
C THR A 68 -9.55 -8.90 15.74
N ALA A 69 -8.99 -9.35 14.63
CA ALA A 69 -8.56 -10.75 14.45
C ALA A 69 -7.49 -11.18 15.47
N PHE A 70 -6.47 -10.33 15.68
CA PHE A 70 -5.41 -10.60 16.64
C PHE A 70 -5.95 -10.58 18.10
N ALA A 71 -6.72 -9.55 18.46
CA ALA A 71 -7.33 -9.46 19.78
C ALA A 71 -8.16 -10.70 20.12
N LYS A 72 -8.99 -11.16 19.14
CA LYS A 72 -9.77 -12.39 19.26
C LYS A 72 -8.90 -13.63 19.39
N LYS A 73 -7.88 -13.79 18.52
CA LYS A 73 -6.98 -14.94 18.51
C LYS A 73 -6.20 -15.08 19.80
N MET A 74 -5.74 -13.97 20.34
CA MET A 74 -4.97 -13.92 21.61
C MET A 74 -5.84 -13.84 22.85
N ASN A 75 -7.15 -13.72 22.71
CA ASN A 75 -8.10 -13.49 23.82
C ASN A 75 -7.71 -12.28 24.69
N ILE A 76 -7.37 -11.18 24.02
CA ILE A 76 -6.97 -9.89 24.63
C ILE A 76 -8.06 -8.87 24.31
N ASP A 77 -8.38 -8.04 25.30
CA ASP A 77 -9.26 -6.89 25.08
C ASP A 77 -8.60 -5.92 24.09
N PRO A 78 -9.26 -5.53 22.98
CA PRO A 78 -8.73 -4.57 22.00
C PRO A 78 -8.20 -3.27 22.63
N ASP A 79 -8.81 -2.79 23.70
CA ASP A 79 -8.40 -1.55 24.40
C ASP A 79 -7.06 -1.70 25.14
N ARG A 80 -6.59 -2.93 25.36
CA ARG A 80 -5.28 -3.22 25.93
C ARG A 80 -4.17 -3.37 24.90
N ILE A 81 -4.48 -3.27 23.62
CA ILE A 81 -3.52 -3.35 22.53
C ILE A 81 -3.12 -1.93 22.14
N PHE A 82 -1.83 -1.61 22.24
CA PHE A 82 -1.27 -0.35 21.76
C PHE A 82 -0.57 -0.58 20.41
N ALA A 83 -1.19 -0.13 19.32
CA ALA A 83 -0.66 -0.27 17.97
C ALA A 83 0.22 0.93 17.60
N LEU A 84 1.52 0.70 17.49
CA LEU A 84 2.50 1.69 17.07
C LEU A 84 2.90 1.45 15.61
N SER A 85 2.74 2.47 14.78
CA SER A 85 3.17 2.45 13.38
C SER A 85 4.45 3.27 13.17
N ILE A 86 5.41 2.73 12.41
CA ILE A 86 6.65 3.42 12.03
C ILE A 86 6.62 3.64 10.51
N MET A 87 6.58 4.90 10.10
CA MET A 87 6.31 5.28 8.70
C MET A 87 7.32 6.32 8.17
N PRO A 88 7.72 6.22 6.90
CA PRO A 88 8.53 7.26 6.24
C PRO A 88 7.69 8.50 5.88
N CYS A 89 6.50 8.64 6.44
CA CYS A 89 5.45 9.56 6.00
C CYS A 89 4.87 10.35 7.17
N VAL A 90 4.87 11.67 7.07
CA VAL A 90 4.25 12.56 8.07
C VAL A 90 2.72 12.53 7.97
N ALA A 91 2.18 12.40 6.75
CA ALA A 91 0.74 12.39 6.52
C ALA A 91 0.01 11.18 7.15
N LYS A 92 0.74 10.10 7.49
CA LYS A 92 0.21 8.95 8.22
C LYS A 92 -0.22 9.29 9.65
N LYS A 93 0.33 10.37 10.24
CA LYS A 93 -0.12 10.91 11.52
C LYS A 93 -1.53 11.51 11.42
N ASP A 94 -1.82 12.21 10.30
CA ASP A 94 -3.15 12.77 10.04
C ASP A 94 -4.15 11.68 9.62
N GLU A 95 -3.69 10.64 8.92
CA GLU A 95 -4.55 9.53 8.48
C GLU A 95 -5.22 8.85 9.67
N ARG A 96 -4.47 8.47 10.71
CA ARG A 96 -5.00 7.78 11.89
C ARG A 96 -6.08 8.60 12.63
N GLU A 97 -6.04 9.93 12.54
CA GLU A 97 -7.01 10.83 13.21
C GLU A 97 -8.37 10.89 12.47
N LYS A 98 -8.49 10.27 11.29
CA LYS A 98 -9.73 10.33 10.52
C LYS A 98 -10.79 9.42 11.13
N PRO A 99 -12.01 9.95 11.44
CA PRO A 99 -13.08 9.15 12.03
C PRO A 99 -13.47 7.91 11.23
N LEU A 100 -13.31 7.97 9.90
CA LEU A 100 -13.63 6.85 8.99
C LEU A 100 -12.74 5.60 9.21
N PHE A 101 -11.63 5.72 9.96
CA PHE A 101 -10.75 4.60 10.31
C PHE A 101 -10.98 4.07 11.73
N HIS A 102 -11.88 4.68 12.50
CA HIS A 102 -12.16 4.28 13.87
C HIS A 102 -13.01 3.01 13.98
N GLY A 103 -13.41 2.36 12.96
CA GLY A 103 -14.01 1.02 12.92
C GLY A 103 -15.12 0.71 13.94
N GLU A 104 -15.35 -0.58 14.18
CA GLU A 104 -16.31 -1.11 15.18
C GLU A 104 -15.70 -1.24 16.59
N PHE A 105 -14.43 -0.93 16.75
CA PHE A 105 -13.74 -0.93 18.06
C PHE A 105 -13.68 0.49 18.62
N ALA A 106 -13.68 0.62 19.93
CA ALA A 106 -13.55 1.91 20.60
C ALA A 106 -12.15 2.51 20.30
N GLY A 107 -12.10 3.71 19.73
CA GLY A 107 -10.87 4.45 19.47
C GLY A 107 -10.21 4.19 18.10
N HIS A 108 -8.92 4.44 18.05
CA HIS A 108 -8.12 4.33 16.84
C HIS A 108 -7.64 2.90 16.58
N GLY A 109 -7.61 2.44 15.33
CA GLY A 109 -6.95 1.20 14.95
C GLY A 109 -5.43 1.28 15.20
N VAL A 110 -4.84 2.44 14.91
CA VAL A 110 -3.43 2.76 15.18
C VAL A 110 -3.36 3.84 16.26
N ASP A 111 -2.73 3.55 17.39
CA ASP A 111 -2.68 4.45 18.54
C ASP A 111 -1.60 5.52 18.43
N CYS A 112 -0.49 5.22 17.73
CA CYS A 112 0.62 6.16 17.55
C CYS A 112 1.31 5.94 16.20
N VAL A 113 1.77 7.04 15.60
CA VAL A 113 2.59 7.00 14.39
C VAL A 113 3.89 7.73 14.63
N LEU A 114 5.00 7.01 14.56
CA LEU A 114 6.35 7.58 14.52
C LEU A 114 6.83 7.63 13.07
N THR A 115 7.49 8.71 12.71
CA THR A 115 8.25 8.75 11.47
C THR A 115 9.57 8.00 11.61
N THR A 116 10.12 7.50 10.51
CA THR A 116 11.46 6.89 10.50
C THR A 116 12.51 7.82 11.11
N ARG A 117 12.37 9.14 10.89
CA ARG A 117 13.25 10.16 11.49
C ARG A 117 13.10 10.27 13.00
N GLU A 118 11.88 10.15 13.52
CA GLU A 118 11.63 10.17 14.97
C GLU A 118 12.17 8.91 15.63
N LEU A 119 12.03 7.75 14.97
CA LEU A 119 12.64 6.51 15.44
C LEU A 119 14.18 6.59 15.47
N ASP A 120 14.81 7.13 14.42
CA ASP A 120 16.27 7.37 14.39
C ASP A 120 16.71 8.24 15.59
N ARG A 121 15.94 9.28 15.91
CA ARG A 121 16.21 10.13 17.07
C ARG A 121 16.08 9.39 18.40
N LEU A 122 15.07 8.53 18.53
CA LEU A 122 14.89 7.72 19.75
C LEU A 122 16.06 6.74 19.94
N ILE A 123 16.47 6.04 18.88
CA ILE A 123 17.61 5.11 18.91
C ILE A 123 18.88 5.84 19.35
N ARG A 124 19.13 7.05 18.82
CA ARG A 124 20.27 7.88 19.20
C ARG A 124 20.18 8.41 20.63
N ALA A 125 19.00 8.84 21.07
CA ALA A 125 18.78 9.38 22.41
C ALA A 125 18.99 8.29 23.49
N ASP A 126 18.66 7.07 23.16
CA ASP A 126 18.79 5.90 24.04
C ASP A 126 20.20 5.25 23.93
N HIS A 127 21.09 5.86 23.16
CA HIS A 127 22.48 5.40 22.91
C HIS A 127 22.57 3.95 22.39
N ILE A 128 21.57 3.50 21.64
CA ILE A 128 21.57 2.16 21.04
C ILE A 128 22.49 2.19 19.80
N ASP A 129 23.50 1.34 19.77
CA ASP A 129 24.31 1.08 18.58
C ASP A 129 23.72 -0.12 17.83
N PRO A 130 23.08 0.10 16.65
CA PRO A 130 22.49 -0.99 15.88
C PRO A 130 23.48 -2.11 15.47
N LYS A 131 24.76 -1.79 15.40
CA LYS A 131 25.81 -2.76 15.04
C LYS A 131 26.09 -3.78 16.14
N THR A 132 25.71 -3.49 17.36
CA THR A 132 25.91 -4.37 18.52
C THR A 132 24.70 -5.23 18.83
N LEU A 133 23.57 -4.97 18.16
CA LEU A 133 22.32 -5.73 18.38
C LEU A 133 22.50 -7.14 17.80
N LYS A 134 21.90 -8.11 18.49
CA LYS A 134 21.78 -9.48 18.00
C LYS A 134 20.51 -9.59 17.16
N ASP A 135 20.57 -10.47 16.15
CA ASP A 135 19.37 -10.81 15.39
C ASP A 135 18.31 -11.43 16.30
N ALA A 136 17.06 -11.05 16.08
CA ALA A 136 15.90 -11.59 16.76
C ALA A 136 14.79 -11.90 15.76
N ALA A 137 13.97 -12.90 16.06
CA ALA A 137 12.77 -13.17 15.28
C ALA A 137 11.67 -12.18 15.67
N PHE A 138 10.74 -11.95 14.74
CA PHE A 138 9.50 -11.25 15.04
C PHE A 138 8.57 -12.12 15.88
N ASP A 139 7.75 -11.49 16.71
CA ASP A 139 6.69 -12.18 17.43
C ASP A 139 5.56 -12.59 16.47
N THR A 140 4.98 -13.79 16.70
CA THR A 140 3.86 -14.31 15.92
C THR A 140 2.52 -13.96 16.59
N PRO A 141 1.39 -13.95 15.86
CA PRO A 141 1.17 -14.14 14.42
C PRO A 141 1.29 -12.84 13.60
N PHE A 142 1.12 -12.95 12.28
CA PHE A 142 1.08 -11.83 11.30
C PHE A 142 2.41 -11.14 11.08
N THR A 143 3.46 -11.93 11.00
CA THR A 143 4.85 -11.46 10.85
C THR A 143 5.43 -11.69 9.46
N GLU A 144 4.88 -12.65 8.73
CA GLU A 144 5.35 -12.94 7.38
C GLU A 144 5.03 -11.80 6.42
N GLY A 145 5.96 -11.51 5.54
CA GLY A 145 5.82 -10.53 4.49
C GLY A 145 6.48 -11.00 3.21
N THR A 146 5.94 -10.57 2.08
CA THR A 146 6.48 -10.93 0.77
C THR A 146 7.32 -9.81 0.16
N GLY A 147 8.05 -10.14 -0.90
CA GLY A 147 8.72 -9.13 -1.72
C GLY A 147 7.76 -8.10 -2.29
N ALA A 148 6.52 -8.50 -2.64
CA ALA A 148 5.46 -7.58 -3.07
C ALA A 148 5.13 -6.56 -1.97
N GLY A 149 5.00 -6.98 -0.72
CA GLY A 149 4.79 -6.07 0.41
C GLY A 149 5.97 -5.14 0.67
N VAL A 150 7.19 -5.57 0.36
CA VAL A 150 8.41 -4.76 0.53
C VAL A 150 8.47 -3.63 -0.49
N ILE A 151 8.22 -3.90 -1.78
CA ILE A 151 8.33 -2.88 -2.84
C ILE A 151 7.25 -1.81 -2.78
N PHE A 152 6.25 -1.96 -1.93
CA PHE A 152 5.16 -1.01 -1.73
C PHE A 152 5.63 0.42 -1.46
N GLY A 153 6.82 0.58 -0.90
CA GLY A 153 7.42 1.87 -0.59
C GLY A 153 8.02 2.63 -1.78
N ALA A 154 8.26 1.98 -2.91
CA ALA A 154 8.84 2.57 -4.10
C ALA A 154 7.78 2.92 -5.15
N THR A 155 8.04 3.94 -5.98
CA THR A 155 7.17 4.27 -7.13
C THR A 155 7.08 3.08 -8.09
N GLY A 156 5.87 2.69 -8.44
CA GLY A 156 5.57 1.51 -9.26
C GLY A 156 5.45 0.22 -8.45
N GLY A 157 5.83 0.23 -7.17
CA GLY A 157 5.83 -0.98 -6.35
C GLY A 157 4.44 -1.46 -5.96
N VAL A 158 3.51 -0.54 -5.68
CA VAL A 158 2.11 -0.90 -5.41
C VAL A 158 1.46 -1.50 -6.65
N MET A 159 1.61 -0.84 -7.80
CA MET A 159 1.08 -1.32 -9.07
C MET A 159 1.65 -2.68 -9.44
N GLU A 160 2.98 -2.86 -9.33
CA GLU A 160 3.61 -4.15 -9.61
C GLU A 160 3.07 -5.26 -8.70
N ALA A 161 2.97 -5.00 -7.39
CA ALA A 161 2.42 -5.95 -6.44
C ALA A 161 0.95 -6.30 -6.75
N ALA A 162 0.13 -5.28 -7.08
CA ALA A 162 -1.27 -5.46 -7.45
C ALA A 162 -1.42 -6.27 -8.75
N LEU A 163 -0.63 -5.97 -9.79
CA LEU A 163 -0.66 -6.71 -11.06
C LEU A 163 -0.22 -8.16 -10.90
N ARG A 164 0.78 -8.44 -10.05
CA ARG A 164 1.20 -9.82 -9.73
C ARG A 164 0.03 -10.62 -9.16
N SER A 165 -0.70 -10.07 -8.19
CA SER A 165 -1.83 -10.76 -7.55
C SER A 165 -3.08 -10.77 -8.43
N ALA A 166 -3.38 -9.70 -9.18
CA ALA A 166 -4.47 -9.67 -10.15
C ALA A 166 -4.30 -10.73 -11.24
N TYR A 167 -3.08 -10.88 -11.76
CA TYR A 167 -2.77 -11.95 -12.71
C TYR A 167 -3.11 -13.34 -12.14
N TYR A 168 -2.70 -13.60 -10.91
CA TYR A 168 -3.03 -14.86 -10.23
C TYR A 168 -4.54 -15.03 -10.01
N LEU A 169 -5.23 -13.99 -9.56
CA LEU A 169 -6.69 -14.03 -9.32
C LEU A 169 -7.47 -14.33 -10.61
N ILE A 170 -7.00 -13.83 -11.75
CA ILE A 170 -7.66 -14.04 -13.05
C ILE A 170 -7.31 -15.40 -13.66
N THR A 171 -6.03 -15.80 -13.59
CA THR A 171 -5.52 -16.96 -14.36
C THR A 171 -5.35 -18.23 -13.54
N GLY A 172 -5.34 -18.13 -12.20
CA GLY A 172 -5.00 -19.20 -11.29
C GLY A 172 -3.52 -19.62 -11.30
N LYS A 173 -2.65 -18.83 -11.95
CA LYS A 173 -1.21 -19.09 -12.09
C LYS A 173 -0.39 -17.87 -11.72
N ASN A 174 0.80 -18.07 -11.18
CA ASN A 174 1.74 -16.97 -10.96
C ASN A 174 2.24 -16.42 -12.30
N PRO A 175 2.39 -15.08 -12.40
CA PRO A 175 3.10 -14.50 -13.53
C PRO A 175 4.61 -14.80 -13.43
N GLU A 176 5.34 -14.59 -14.54
CA GLU A 176 6.79 -14.47 -14.46
C GLU A 176 7.16 -13.36 -13.46
N VAL A 177 8.16 -13.62 -12.64
CA VAL A 177 8.47 -12.79 -11.47
C VAL A 177 8.70 -11.31 -11.81
N ASP A 178 9.35 -11.05 -12.94
CA ASP A 178 9.68 -9.71 -13.42
C ASP A 178 8.76 -9.24 -14.57
N ALA A 179 7.59 -9.87 -14.76
CA ALA A 179 6.67 -9.55 -15.87
C ALA A 179 6.26 -8.07 -15.90
N PHE A 180 6.21 -7.42 -14.74
CA PHE A 180 5.71 -6.05 -14.59
C PHE A 180 6.80 -5.02 -14.24
N LYS A 181 8.10 -5.39 -14.28
CA LYS A 181 9.22 -4.53 -13.86
C LYS A 181 9.38 -3.22 -14.63
N GLN A 182 8.80 -3.12 -15.82
CA GLN A 182 8.91 -1.93 -16.69
C GLN A 182 8.28 -0.67 -16.10
N ILE A 183 7.45 -0.81 -15.07
CA ILE A 183 6.80 0.31 -14.37
C ILE A 183 7.60 0.84 -13.19
N ARG A 184 8.74 0.24 -12.89
CA ARG A 184 9.62 0.65 -11.79
C ARG A 184 10.35 1.95 -12.11
N GLY A 185 10.60 2.74 -11.09
CA GLY A 185 11.49 3.90 -11.16
C GLY A 185 10.82 5.23 -10.95
N VAL A 186 11.66 6.26 -10.84
CA VAL A 186 11.22 7.64 -10.61
C VAL A 186 10.92 8.29 -11.95
N ASN A 187 9.69 8.80 -12.10
CA ASN A 187 9.29 9.58 -13.26
C ASN A 187 9.99 10.94 -13.23
N LYS A 188 10.91 11.16 -14.14
CA LYS A 188 11.62 12.45 -14.22
C LYS A 188 10.72 13.56 -14.77
N ASN A 189 9.87 13.21 -15.75
CA ASN A 189 8.94 14.15 -16.39
C ASN A 189 7.61 13.43 -16.63
N GLY A 190 6.56 13.81 -15.90
CA GLY A 190 5.23 13.25 -16.09
C GLY A 190 5.01 11.94 -15.31
N TRP A 191 4.54 10.92 -15.99
CA TRP A 191 4.20 9.60 -15.42
C TRP A 191 4.72 8.47 -16.32
N THR A 192 4.75 7.25 -15.80
CA THR A 192 5.08 6.03 -16.55
C THR A 192 3.78 5.35 -16.99
N GLU A 193 3.72 4.93 -18.23
CA GLU A 193 2.60 4.17 -18.80
C GLU A 193 3.06 2.77 -19.17
N ALA A 194 2.17 1.81 -19.01
CA ALA A 194 2.39 0.46 -19.52
C ALA A 194 1.06 -0.20 -19.88
N GLN A 195 1.15 -1.17 -20.78
CA GLN A 195 0.04 -2.01 -21.20
C GLN A 195 0.42 -3.46 -20.97
N PHE A 196 -0.51 -4.23 -20.41
CA PHE A 196 -0.31 -5.64 -20.12
C PHE A 196 -1.47 -6.47 -20.65
N GLU A 197 -1.14 -7.65 -21.17
CA GLU A 197 -2.14 -8.65 -21.56
C GLU A 197 -2.32 -9.66 -20.42
N ILE A 198 -3.54 -9.75 -19.88
CA ILE A 198 -3.88 -10.72 -18.85
C ILE A 198 -5.12 -11.49 -19.27
N ALA A 199 -4.98 -12.79 -19.53
CA ALA A 199 -6.07 -13.67 -19.96
C ALA A 199 -6.85 -13.15 -21.19
N GLY A 200 -6.15 -12.57 -22.15
CA GLY A 200 -6.74 -12.00 -23.37
C GLY A 200 -7.38 -10.62 -23.21
N ASN A 201 -7.23 -10.00 -22.05
CA ASN A 201 -7.68 -8.63 -21.83
C ASN A 201 -6.48 -7.69 -21.74
N THR A 202 -6.57 -6.58 -22.42
CA THR A 202 -5.58 -5.51 -22.39
C THR A 202 -5.85 -4.59 -21.20
N ILE A 203 -4.85 -4.40 -20.35
CA ILE A 203 -4.93 -3.54 -19.17
C ILE A 203 -3.93 -2.39 -19.34
N ASP A 204 -4.46 -1.16 -19.46
CA ASP A 204 -3.69 0.07 -19.52
C ASP A 204 -3.51 0.63 -18.11
N ILE A 205 -2.29 0.92 -17.72
CA ILE A 205 -1.97 1.45 -16.41
C ILE A 205 -1.09 2.68 -16.46
N ALA A 206 -1.14 3.50 -15.41
CA ALA A 206 -0.18 4.56 -15.18
C ALA A 206 0.36 4.56 -13.76
N VAL A 207 1.59 5.02 -13.61
CA VAL A 207 2.27 5.20 -12.34
C VAL A 207 2.81 6.62 -12.26
N VAL A 208 2.44 7.35 -11.21
CA VAL A 208 2.87 8.73 -11.03
C VAL A 208 3.34 8.99 -9.60
N SER A 209 4.43 9.76 -9.46
CA SER A 209 4.92 10.25 -8.18
C SER A 209 5.20 11.76 -8.22
N GLY A 210 4.92 12.42 -7.08
CA GLY A 210 4.97 13.87 -6.96
C GLY A 210 3.67 14.55 -7.39
N LEU A 211 3.13 15.45 -6.55
CA LEU A 211 1.82 16.06 -6.78
C LEU A 211 1.74 16.96 -8.02
N GLN A 212 2.86 17.53 -8.48
CA GLN A 212 2.86 18.28 -9.74
C GLN A 212 2.64 17.37 -10.95
N ASN A 213 3.36 16.24 -10.99
CA ASN A 213 3.16 15.22 -12.04
C ASN A 213 1.74 14.65 -11.98
N THR A 214 1.26 14.42 -10.75
CA THR A 214 -0.13 13.97 -10.53
C THR A 214 -1.14 14.96 -11.09
N ARG A 215 -0.94 16.28 -10.89
CA ARG A 215 -1.81 17.31 -11.46
C ARG A 215 -1.85 17.22 -12.98
N ASN A 216 -0.69 17.11 -13.61
CA ASN A 216 -0.59 17.00 -15.07
C ASN A 216 -1.32 15.77 -15.60
N LEU A 217 -1.18 14.61 -14.92
CA LEU A 217 -1.90 13.39 -15.26
C LEU A 217 -3.41 13.56 -15.09
N MET A 218 -3.88 14.14 -13.98
CA MET A 218 -5.31 14.36 -13.73
C MET A 218 -5.94 15.28 -14.78
N GLU A 219 -5.21 16.31 -15.22
CA GLU A 219 -5.65 17.21 -16.30
C GLU A 219 -5.75 16.47 -17.65
N ALA A 220 -4.78 15.62 -17.99
CA ALA A 220 -4.81 14.81 -19.20
C ALA A 220 -6.00 13.82 -19.19
N ILE A 221 -6.28 13.18 -18.05
CA ILE A 221 -7.46 12.30 -17.87
C ILE A 221 -8.75 13.09 -18.05
N GLN A 222 -8.88 14.28 -17.43
CA GLN A 222 -10.08 15.12 -17.57
C GLN A 222 -10.33 15.59 -18.99
N LYS A 223 -9.26 15.91 -19.73
CA LYS A 223 -9.33 16.30 -21.14
C LYS A 223 -9.53 15.11 -22.09
N ARG A 224 -9.55 13.86 -21.55
CA ARG A 224 -9.63 12.61 -22.32
C ARG A 224 -8.48 12.43 -23.31
N GLU A 225 -7.32 12.99 -23.00
CA GLU A 225 -6.09 12.83 -23.80
C GLU A 225 -5.45 11.46 -23.56
N VAL A 226 -5.71 10.86 -22.39
CA VAL A 226 -5.23 9.53 -21.99
C VAL A 226 -6.35 8.73 -21.32
N HIS A 227 -6.21 7.40 -21.38
CA HIS A 227 -7.14 6.46 -20.75
C HIS A 227 -6.36 5.35 -20.05
N TYR A 228 -6.75 5.03 -18.80
CA TYR A 228 -6.16 3.95 -18.02
C TYR A 228 -7.26 3.20 -17.28
N HIS A 229 -6.99 1.93 -16.98
CA HIS A 229 -7.84 1.11 -16.13
C HIS A 229 -7.44 1.26 -14.66
N PHE A 230 -6.13 1.33 -14.38
CA PHE A 230 -5.61 1.44 -13.02
C PHE A 230 -4.44 2.44 -12.95
N VAL A 231 -4.42 3.28 -11.92
CA VAL A 231 -3.40 4.33 -11.75
C VAL A 231 -2.84 4.31 -10.33
N GLU A 232 -1.53 4.12 -10.21
CA GLU A 232 -0.83 4.32 -8.95
C GLU A 232 -0.46 5.79 -8.77
N VAL A 233 -0.81 6.37 -7.62
CA VAL A 233 -0.44 7.74 -7.28
C VAL A 233 0.30 7.81 -5.94
N MET A 234 1.52 8.31 -5.96
CA MET A 234 2.33 8.62 -4.79
C MET A 234 2.54 10.15 -4.67
N ALA A 235 2.18 10.74 -3.54
CA ALA A 235 2.35 12.18 -3.32
C ALA A 235 3.82 12.61 -3.27
N CYS A 236 4.70 11.76 -2.74
CA CYS A 236 6.13 12.05 -2.61
C CYS A 236 6.89 11.60 -3.87
N PRO A 237 7.84 12.41 -4.39
CA PRO A 237 8.73 11.97 -5.45
C PRO A 237 9.49 10.69 -5.07
N GLY A 238 9.48 9.71 -5.95
CA GLY A 238 10.09 8.41 -5.72
C GLY A 238 9.26 7.44 -4.86
N GLY A 239 8.08 7.85 -4.37
CA GLY A 239 7.24 7.06 -3.48
C GLY A 239 7.54 7.29 -1.99
N CYS A 240 7.12 6.37 -1.13
CA CYS A 240 7.31 6.48 0.32
C CYS A 240 8.78 6.49 0.74
N VAL A 241 9.68 5.91 -0.04
CA VAL A 241 11.14 5.98 0.17
C VAL A 241 11.69 7.42 0.11
N GLY A 242 11.01 8.33 -0.62
CA GLY A 242 11.24 9.79 -0.62
C GLY A 242 10.33 10.56 0.34
N GLY A 243 9.68 9.87 1.27
CA GLY A 243 8.68 10.46 2.17
C GLY A 243 9.24 11.49 3.13
N GLY A 244 8.43 12.49 3.48
CA GLY A 244 8.81 13.58 4.37
C GLY A 244 9.15 13.18 5.82
N GLY A 245 8.89 11.91 6.19
CA GLY A 245 9.28 11.31 7.47
C GLY A 245 10.63 10.61 7.46
N GLN A 246 11.34 10.55 6.34
CA GLN A 246 12.68 9.98 6.24
C GLN A 246 13.74 10.87 6.90
N PRO A 247 14.86 10.28 7.40
CA PRO A 247 16.00 11.04 7.87
C PRO A 247 16.58 11.97 6.78
N ILE A 248 17.03 13.15 7.20
CA ILE A 248 17.65 14.15 6.32
C ILE A 248 19.16 13.89 6.27
N HIS A 249 19.73 13.85 5.07
CA HIS A 249 21.13 13.57 4.82
C HIS A 249 21.79 14.75 4.07
N GLU A 250 22.07 15.83 4.77
CA GLU A 250 22.87 16.97 4.25
C GLU A 250 22.42 17.46 2.84
N GLY A 251 21.11 17.47 2.60
CA GLY A 251 20.53 17.89 1.32
C GLY A 251 20.62 16.86 0.19
N LYS A 252 21.11 15.65 0.45
CA LYS A 252 21.13 14.57 -0.54
C LYS A 252 19.77 13.89 -0.65
N GLU A 253 19.31 13.71 -1.88
CA GLU A 253 18.10 12.91 -2.18
C GLU A 253 18.47 11.43 -2.29
N LEU A 254 17.88 10.59 -1.46
CA LEU A 254 18.18 9.16 -1.38
C LEU A 254 17.01 8.24 -1.79
N ALA A 255 15.95 8.78 -2.38
CA ALA A 255 14.78 7.98 -2.76
C ALA A 255 15.14 6.87 -3.76
N SER A 256 16.02 7.17 -4.73
CA SER A 256 16.47 6.20 -5.73
C SER A 256 17.25 5.04 -5.08
N ASP A 257 18.17 5.35 -4.18
CA ASP A 257 19.00 4.33 -3.51
C ASP A 257 18.15 3.45 -2.61
N ARG A 258 17.24 4.06 -1.83
CA ARG A 258 16.30 3.34 -0.98
C ARG A 258 15.36 2.46 -1.80
N GLY A 259 14.84 2.97 -2.93
CA GLY A 259 14.00 2.20 -3.85
C GLY A 259 14.73 0.99 -4.44
N SER A 260 15.98 1.18 -4.84
CA SER A 260 16.83 0.08 -5.33
C SER A 260 17.03 -1.01 -4.28
N ASN A 261 17.20 -0.63 -3.01
CA ASN A 261 17.29 -1.57 -1.90
C ASN A 261 15.98 -2.34 -1.68
N LEU A 262 14.81 -1.71 -1.81
CA LEU A 262 13.52 -2.43 -1.71
C LEU A 262 13.39 -3.46 -2.84
N TYR A 263 13.73 -3.12 -4.06
CA TYR A 263 13.72 -4.07 -5.18
C TYR A 263 14.76 -5.19 -5.03
N PHE A 264 15.89 -4.92 -4.40
CA PHE A 264 16.86 -5.97 -4.05
C PHE A 264 16.29 -6.93 -3.01
N LEU A 265 15.61 -6.40 -1.96
CA LEU A 265 14.94 -7.22 -0.95
C LEU A 265 13.82 -8.07 -1.57
N ASP A 266 13.00 -7.50 -2.48
CA ASP A 266 12.02 -8.29 -3.22
C ASP A 266 12.68 -9.43 -4.02
N LYS A 267 13.75 -9.12 -4.74
CA LYS A 267 14.45 -10.11 -5.56
C LYS A 267 15.02 -11.29 -4.73
N THR A 268 15.40 -11.02 -3.50
CA THR A 268 15.99 -12.02 -2.58
C THR A 268 14.98 -12.63 -1.61
N ALA A 269 13.73 -12.14 -1.60
CA ALA A 269 12.67 -12.64 -0.74
C ALA A 269 12.31 -14.10 -1.09
N HIS A 270 12.07 -14.89 -0.06
CA HIS A 270 11.59 -16.28 -0.20
C HIS A 270 10.19 -16.33 -0.82
N LEU A 271 9.30 -15.44 -0.37
CA LEU A 271 7.96 -15.25 -0.93
C LEU A 271 7.93 -13.93 -1.70
N ARG A 272 7.47 -13.96 -2.94
CA ARG A 272 7.45 -12.78 -3.81
C ARG A 272 6.07 -12.25 -4.12
N PHE A 273 5.02 -13.01 -3.86
CA PHE A 273 3.65 -12.70 -4.21
C PHE A 273 2.77 -12.59 -2.96
N SER A 274 1.98 -11.54 -2.84
CA SER A 274 1.11 -11.30 -1.68
C SER A 274 0.11 -12.44 -1.45
N HIS A 275 -0.42 -13.04 -2.51
CA HIS A 275 -1.35 -14.16 -2.44
C HIS A 275 -0.71 -15.49 -1.98
N GLU A 276 0.63 -15.56 -1.89
CA GLU A 276 1.35 -16.71 -1.33
C GLU A 276 1.63 -16.57 0.17
N ASN A 277 1.46 -15.39 0.74
CA ASN A 277 1.72 -15.16 2.16
C ASN A 277 0.86 -16.07 3.04
N PRO A 278 1.46 -16.97 3.84
CA PRO A 278 0.71 -17.92 4.66
C PRO A 278 -0.11 -17.23 5.76
N ASP A 279 0.38 -16.14 6.35
CA ASP A 279 -0.35 -15.39 7.36
C ASP A 279 -1.60 -14.73 6.78
N ILE A 280 -1.53 -14.26 5.53
CA ILE A 280 -2.70 -13.71 4.81
C ILE A 280 -3.72 -14.80 4.54
N LYS A 281 -3.30 -15.98 4.06
CA LYS A 281 -4.21 -17.13 3.85
C LYS A 281 -4.91 -17.52 5.14
N HIS A 282 -4.16 -17.73 6.21
CA HIS A 282 -4.72 -18.07 7.52
C HIS A 282 -5.68 -17.00 8.05
N LEU A 283 -5.37 -15.72 7.84
CA LEU A 283 -6.25 -14.62 8.27
C LEU A 283 -7.60 -14.65 7.53
N TYR A 284 -7.59 -14.94 6.23
CA TYR A 284 -8.84 -15.12 5.48
C TYR A 284 -9.58 -16.37 5.94
N ASP A 285 -8.93 -17.51 6.02
CA ASP A 285 -9.55 -18.78 6.41
C ASP A 285 -10.17 -18.71 7.82
N GLU A 286 -9.48 -18.11 8.78
CA GLU A 286 -9.91 -18.11 10.17
C GLU A 286 -10.84 -16.94 10.52
N TYR A 287 -10.78 -15.81 9.78
CA TYR A 287 -11.45 -14.59 10.23
C TYR A 287 -12.28 -13.89 9.17
N PHE A 288 -11.74 -13.58 8.00
CA PHE A 288 -12.45 -12.79 6.97
C PHE A 288 -13.25 -13.63 5.97
N GLY A 289 -12.87 -14.88 5.73
CA GLY A 289 -13.45 -15.77 4.71
C GLY A 289 -12.68 -15.66 3.39
N SER A 290 -12.82 -14.57 2.66
CA SER A 290 -12.12 -14.34 1.40
C SER A 290 -11.85 -12.85 1.19
N PRO A 291 -10.89 -12.49 0.31
CA PRO A 291 -10.77 -11.11 -0.14
C PRO A 291 -12.10 -10.59 -0.70
N GLY A 292 -12.43 -9.33 -0.44
CA GLY A 292 -13.69 -8.71 -0.86
C GLY A 292 -14.94 -9.25 -0.15
N SER A 293 -14.84 -10.14 0.84
CA SER A 293 -15.99 -10.62 1.59
C SER A 293 -16.69 -9.50 2.37
N HIS A 294 -17.94 -9.69 2.75
CA HIS A 294 -18.68 -8.71 3.54
C HIS A 294 -17.91 -8.25 4.80
N LYS A 295 -17.28 -9.20 5.50
CA LYS A 295 -16.51 -8.90 6.71
C LYS A 295 -15.20 -8.17 6.39
N ALA A 296 -14.54 -8.51 5.28
CA ALA A 296 -13.38 -7.78 4.80
C ALA A 296 -13.76 -6.34 4.44
N HIS A 297 -14.86 -6.14 3.70
CA HIS A 297 -15.38 -4.81 3.39
C HIS A 297 -15.67 -3.99 4.64
N GLN A 298 -16.28 -4.57 5.66
CA GLN A 298 -16.62 -3.88 6.90
C GLN A 298 -15.39 -3.38 7.66
N LEU A 299 -14.30 -4.14 7.68
CA LEU A 299 -13.12 -3.87 8.51
C LEU A 299 -11.93 -3.31 7.73
N LEU A 300 -11.78 -3.67 6.46
CA LEU A 300 -10.61 -3.36 5.64
C LEU A 300 -10.88 -2.32 4.54
N HIS A 301 -12.13 -1.92 4.34
CA HIS A 301 -12.51 -0.91 3.35
C HIS A 301 -13.15 0.31 4.01
N VAL A 302 -13.21 1.40 3.26
CA VAL A 302 -13.85 2.67 3.66
C VAL A 302 -14.50 3.34 2.46
N GLN A 303 -15.58 4.06 2.69
CA GLN A 303 -16.10 5.04 1.73
C GLN A 303 -15.27 6.32 1.84
N LYS A 304 -14.57 6.68 0.77
CA LYS A 304 -13.65 7.83 0.75
C LYS A 304 -14.26 9.08 0.18
#